data_9f88e76065ef5ad5a7d4ff1fccd752ca
#
_entry.id   9f88e76065ef5ad5a7d4ff1fccd752ca
#
_cell.length_a   1.000
_cell.length_b   1.000
_cell.length_c   1.000
_cell.angle_alpha   90.00
_cell.angle_beta   90.00
_cell.angle_gamma   90.00
#
_symmetry.space_group_name_H-M   'P 1'
#
loop_
_entity.id
_entity.type
_entity.pdbx_description
1 polymer ?
#
loop_
_entity_poly.entity_id
_entity_poly.type
_entity_poly.pdbx_seq_one_letter_code
_entity_poly.pdbx_strand_id
1 'polypeptide(L)'
;DHDLLSQTPGTDNVSYYTNVNGTLQLVNTQLHTPSGFPVYGGQIVIPAVADIDADGYLDYFVGDISGRLAYYAGQEYADTGPQFEFVTDYFENIMIVWTPGRHGANSIAFYDLDNDFDLDLIWGDLYQPGLFYLENYGNNTDPHFVDSLIVDDFPGSGFLETAGFNIPRIIDFEPDGAGDLVV
;
A
#
# COMPACT_ATOMS: atom_id res chain seq x y z
N ASP A 1 8.99 -9.40 16.13
CA ASP A 1 9.37 -10.14 14.90
C ASP A 1 8.49 -9.63 13.77
N HIS A 2 9.02 -9.60 12.54
CA HIS A 2 8.26 -9.17 11.37
C HIS A 2 7.80 -10.39 10.57
N ASP A 3 6.51 -10.47 10.34
CA ASP A 3 5.88 -11.47 9.49
C ASP A 3 5.95 -11.05 8.00
N LEU A 4 5.58 -11.94 7.09
CA LEU A 4 5.64 -11.68 5.65
C LEU A 4 4.31 -12.02 4.98
N LEU A 5 3.78 -11.06 4.23
CA LEU A 5 2.80 -11.31 3.18
C LEU A 5 3.51 -11.40 1.83
N SER A 6 3.20 -12.41 1.05
CA SER A 6 3.83 -12.62 -0.26
C SER A 6 2.82 -13.08 -1.28
N GLN A 7 2.92 -12.53 -2.49
CA GLN A 7 2.17 -13.06 -3.61
C GLN A 7 2.69 -14.45 -3.98
N THR A 8 1.80 -15.42 -4.18
CA THR A 8 2.17 -16.74 -4.68
C THR A 8 2.45 -16.68 -6.18
N PRO A 9 3.66 -17.05 -6.64
CA PRO A 9 4.02 -16.96 -8.05
C PRO A 9 3.03 -17.67 -8.98
N GLY A 10 2.60 -16.96 -10.03
CA GLY A 10 1.67 -17.49 -11.04
C GLY A 10 0.20 -17.54 -10.61
N THR A 11 -0.12 -16.94 -9.49
CA THR A 11 -1.49 -16.77 -8.97
C THR A 11 -1.69 -15.36 -8.47
N ASP A 12 -2.95 -15.00 -8.19
CA ASP A 12 -3.30 -13.73 -7.54
C ASP A 12 -3.47 -13.91 -6.01
N ASN A 13 -2.93 -15.00 -5.46
CA ASN A 13 -3.10 -15.34 -4.05
C ASN A 13 -2.07 -14.63 -3.18
N VAL A 14 -2.48 -14.28 -1.96
CA VAL A 14 -1.61 -13.78 -0.91
C VAL A 14 -1.32 -14.92 0.07
N SER A 15 -0.06 -15.24 0.25
CA SER A 15 0.42 -16.19 1.25
C SER A 15 0.90 -15.45 2.49
N TYR A 16 0.69 -16.06 3.65
CA TYR A 16 1.15 -15.53 4.93
C TYR A 16 2.21 -16.45 5.56
N TYR A 17 3.28 -15.82 6.00
CA TYR A 17 4.37 -16.46 6.73
C TYR A 17 4.57 -15.75 8.07
N THR A 18 4.58 -16.51 9.15
CA THR A 18 4.97 -16.00 10.46
C THR A 18 6.47 -16.10 10.65
N ASN A 19 7.04 -15.14 11.36
CA ASN A 19 8.45 -15.15 11.73
C ASN A 19 8.60 -15.75 13.14
N VAL A 20 9.21 -16.90 13.24
CA VAL A 20 9.51 -17.56 14.50
C VAL A 20 11.02 -17.55 14.74
N ASN A 21 11.47 -16.67 15.62
CA ASN A 21 12.88 -16.51 15.96
C ASN A 21 13.81 -16.31 14.74
N GLY A 22 13.40 -15.45 13.81
CA GLY A 22 14.19 -15.14 12.60
C GLY A 22 14.00 -16.14 11.45
N THR A 23 13.07 -17.10 11.59
CA THR A 23 12.76 -18.07 10.53
C THR A 23 11.31 -17.91 10.08
N LEU A 24 11.13 -17.64 8.79
CA LEU A 24 9.80 -17.55 8.18
C LEU A 24 9.18 -18.94 8.00
N GLN A 25 8.00 -19.14 8.53
CA GLN A 25 7.23 -20.37 8.43
C GLN A 25 5.92 -20.09 7.70
N LEU A 26 5.66 -20.81 6.63
CA LEU A 26 4.41 -20.70 5.87
C LEU A 26 3.24 -21.18 6.74
N VAL A 27 2.28 -20.31 7.00
CA VAL A 27 1.05 -20.60 7.75
C VAL A 27 -0.11 -20.79 6.80
N ASN A 28 -0.23 -19.93 5.79
CA ASN A 28 -1.36 -19.94 4.87
C ASN A 28 -0.88 -19.68 3.43
N THR A 29 -1.26 -20.53 2.50
CA THR A 29 -0.92 -20.40 1.08
C THR A 29 -1.85 -19.47 0.31
N GLN A 30 -3.03 -19.18 0.88
CA GLN A 30 -4.02 -18.30 0.27
C GLN A 30 -4.89 -17.72 1.37
N LEU A 31 -4.68 -16.44 1.68
CA LEU A 31 -5.56 -15.71 2.59
C LEU A 31 -6.95 -15.56 1.98
N HIS A 32 -7.94 -15.68 2.83
CA HIS A 32 -9.34 -15.47 2.50
C HIS A 32 -9.93 -14.42 3.44
N THR A 33 -10.88 -13.65 2.93
CA THR A 33 -11.70 -12.78 3.77
C THR A 33 -12.53 -13.62 4.74
N PRO A 34 -13.04 -13.07 5.84
CA PRO A 34 -14.00 -13.77 6.70
C PRO A 34 -15.24 -14.29 5.96
N SER A 35 -15.62 -13.62 4.87
CA SER A 35 -16.71 -14.04 3.96
C SER A 35 -16.33 -15.21 3.05
N GLY A 36 -15.06 -15.66 3.06
CA GLY A 36 -14.57 -16.83 2.33
C GLY A 36 -14.07 -16.55 0.90
N PHE A 37 -13.94 -15.28 0.50
CA PHE A 37 -13.36 -14.92 -0.79
C PHE A 37 -11.82 -14.77 -0.66
N PRO A 38 -11.07 -15.12 -1.72
CA PRO A 38 -9.62 -14.90 -1.72
C PRO A 38 -9.27 -13.42 -1.55
N VAL A 39 -8.26 -13.12 -0.73
CA VAL A 39 -7.63 -11.80 -0.72
C VAL A 39 -6.81 -11.67 -1.99
N TYR A 40 -7.04 -10.60 -2.74
CA TYR A 40 -6.38 -10.37 -4.03
C TYR A 40 -4.97 -9.83 -3.84
N GLY A 41 -3.98 -10.49 -4.44
CA GLY A 41 -2.56 -10.13 -4.32
C GLY A 41 -2.03 -9.23 -5.43
N GLY A 42 -2.87 -8.93 -6.43
CA GLY A 42 -2.42 -8.20 -7.63
C GLY A 42 -1.59 -9.05 -8.59
N GLN A 43 -1.31 -8.54 -9.79
CA GLN A 43 -0.52 -9.25 -10.81
C GLN A 43 0.88 -8.63 -11.01
N ILE A 44 0.96 -7.30 -11.08
CA ILE A 44 2.21 -6.55 -11.29
C ILE A 44 2.26 -5.40 -10.28
N VAL A 45 1.84 -5.66 -9.06
CA VAL A 45 1.67 -4.63 -8.04
C VAL A 45 2.34 -5.07 -6.75
N ILE A 46 2.72 -4.12 -5.94
CA ILE A 46 3.30 -4.36 -4.64
C ILE A 46 2.29 -3.86 -3.61
N PRO A 47 1.63 -4.78 -2.88
CA PRO A 47 0.67 -4.39 -1.88
C PRO A 47 1.35 -3.66 -0.71
N ALA A 48 0.56 -2.90 0.02
CA ALA A 48 0.96 -2.26 1.26
C ALA A 48 0.00 -2.62 2.39
N VAL A 49 0.48 -2.45 3.60
CA VAL A 49 -0.32 -2.54 4.82
C VAL A 49 -0.11 -1.28 5.66
N ALA A 50 -1.20 -0.76 6.20
CA ALA A 50 -1.20 0.39 7.10
C ALA A 50 -2.48 0.33 7.94
N ASP A 51 -2.45 0.89 9.14
CA ASP A 51 -3.64 1.13 9.95
C ASP A 51 -4.17 2.52 9.55
N ILE A 52 -5.03 2.55 8.49
CA ILE A 52 -5.43 3.82 7.85
C ILE A 52 -6.55 4.53 8.63
N ASP A 53 -7.27 3.81 9.46
CA ASP A 53 -8.40 4.33 10.24
C ASP A 53 -8.16 4.29 11.76
N ALA A 54 -6.91 3.98 12.17
CA ALA A 54 -6.46 3.94 13.55
C ALA A 54 -7.31 3.04 14.47
N ASP A 55 -7.85 1.95 13.92
CA ASP A 55 -8.62 0.96 14.69
C ASP A 55 -7.72 -0.07 15.42
N GLY A 56 -6.41 -0.05 15.14
CA GLY A 56 -5.38 -0.92 15.72
C GLY A 56 -5.13 -2.20 14.93
N TYR A 57 -5.79 -2.40 13.81
CA TYR A 57 -5.54 -3.49 12.87
C TYR A 57 -4.93 -2.96 11.58
N LEU A 58 -3.96 -3.68 11.03
CA LEU A 58 -3.37 -3.30 9.76
C LEU A 58 -4.32 -3.63 8.62
N ASP A 59 -4.65 -2.64 7.83
CA ASP A 59 -5.40 -2.76 6.59
C ASP A 59 -4.51 -3.23 5.44
N TYR A 60 -5.13 -3.77 4.40
CA TYR A 60 -4.43 -4.25 3.23
C TYR A 60 -4.88 -3.50 1.98
N PHE A 61 -3.90 -3.00 1.24
CA PHE A 61 -4.10 -2.23 0.01
C PHE A 61 -3.37 -2.90 -1.15
N VAL A 62 -4.04 -2.97 -2.29
CA VAL A 62 -3.44 -3.47 -3.51
C VAL A 62 -3.93 -2.68 -4.72
N GLY A 63 -2.98 -2.15 -5.48
CA GLY A 63 -3.28 -1.47 -6.72
C GLY A 63 -3.63 -2.42 -7.87
N ASP A 64 -4.10 -1.86 -8.96
CA ASP A 64 -4.28 -2.57 -10.22
C ASP A 64 -3.67 -1.80 -11.40
N ILE A 65 -3.58 -2.44 -12.55
CA ILE A 65 -3.04 -1.83 -13.78
C ILE A 65 -3.92 -0.71 -14.35
N SER A 66 -5.15 -0.55 -13.87
CA SER A 66 -6.03 0.56 -14.26
C SER A 66 -5.82 1.82 -13.42
N GLY A 67 -5.00 1.74 -12.38
CA GLY A 67 -4.71 2.85 -11.47
C GLY A 67 -5.68 2.99 -10.31
N ARG A 68 -6.47 1.96 -10.03
CA ARG A 68 -7.32 1.89 -8.85
C ARG A 68 -6.60 1.25 -7.68
N LEU A 69 -7.09 1.53 -6.51
CA LEU A 69 -6.62 0.97 -5.26
C LEU A 69 -7.73 0.19 -4.57
N ALA A 70 -7.55 -1.12 -4.47
CA ALA A 70 -8.45 -1.95 -3.67
C ALA A 70 -8.07 -1.85 -2.19
N TYR A 71 -9.08 -1.79 -1.34
CA TYR A 71 -8.98 -1.66 0.10
C TYR A 71 -9.70 -2.81 0.80
N TYR A 72 -9.01 -3.39 1.75
CA TYR A 72 -9.49 -4.42 2.66
C TYR A 72 -9.24 -3.94 4.09
N ALA A 73 -10.30 -3.80 4.87
CA ALA A 73 -10.18 -3.43 6.28
C ALA A 73 -9.60 -4.56 7.12
N GLY A 74 -8.63 -4.23 7.96
CA GLY A 74 -8.04 -5.13 8.94
C GLY A 74 -9.06 -5.63 9.95
N GLN A 75 -8.85 -6.82 10.47
CA GLN A 75 -9.69 -7.43 11.48
C GLN A 75 -8.82 -8.10 12.53
N GLU A 76 -9.45 -8.50 13.64
CA GLU A 76 -8.76 -9.28 14.67
C GLU A 76 -8.04 -10.50 14.09
N TYR A 77 -6.78 -10.70 14.47
CA TYR A 77 -5.97 -11.81 14.02
C TYR A 77 -6.56 -13.17 14.41
N ALA A 78 -6.55 -14.10 13.47
CA ALA A 78 -6.90 -15.49 13.71
C ALA A 78 -5.64 -16.38 13.74
N ASP A 79 -5.80 -17.63 14.18
CA ASP A 79 -4.71 -18.63 14.16
C ASP A 79 -4.16 -18.91 12.74
N THR A 80 -4.92 -18.54 11.71
CA THR A 80 -4.56 -18.68 10.30
C THR A 80 -3.85 -17.47 9.71
N GLY A 81 -3.60 -16.43 10.51
CA GLY A 81 -2.94 -15.19 10.13
C GLY A 81 -3.86 -13.97 10.16
N PRO A 82 -3.42 -12.87 9.53
CA PRO A 82 -4.18 -11.64 9.45
C PRO A 82 -5.50 -11.86 8.71
N GLN A 83 -6.51 -11.14 9.13
CA GLN A 83 -7.85 -11.19 8.53
C GLN A 83 -8.12 -9.85 7.86
N PHE A 84 -8.57 -9.88 6.62
CA PHE A 84 -8.87 -8.71 5.79
C PHE A 84 -10.27 -8.84 5.20
N GLU A 85 -11.17 -7.93 5.52
CA GLU A 85 -12.51 -7.88 4.91
C GLU A 85 -12.52 -6.91 3.74
N PHE A 86 -12.99 -7.35 2.58
CA PHE A 86 -13.05 -6.53 1.38
C PHE A 86 -14.06 -5.38 1.56
N VAL A 87 -13.60 -4.16 1.32
CA VAL A 87 -14.42 -2.94 1.40
C VAL A 87 -14.74 -2.40 0.02
N THR A 88 -13.72 -2.18 -0.82
CA THR A 88 -13.90 -1.58 -2.15
C THR A 88 -12.73 -1.92 -3.08
N ASP A 89 -12.96 -1.93 -4.38
CA ASP A 89 -11.93 -1.94 -5.42
C ASP A 89 -11.52 -0.53 -5.90
N TYR A 90 -12.04 0.50 -5.22
CA TYR A 90 -11.85 1.90 -5.63
C TYR A 90 -11.82 2.81 -4.41
N PHE A 91 -10.76 2.64 -3.60
CA PHE A 91 -10.56 3.39 -2.37
C PHE A 91 -10.56 4.90 -2.61
N GLU A 92 -11.40 5.62 -1.84
CA GLU A 92 -11.60 7.08 -1.90
C GLU A 92 -11.84 7.64 -3.31
N ASN A 93 -12.25 6.80 -4.25
CA ASN A 93 -12.41 7.16 -5.66
C ASN A 93 -11.12 7.66 -6.32
N ILE A 94 -9.95 7.28 -5.79
CA ILE A 94 -8.66 7.64 -6.35
C ILE A 94 -8.40 6.81 -7.60
N MET A 95 -8.03 7.49 -8.68
CA MET A 95 -7.54 6.84 -9.89
C MET A 95 -6.25 7.50 -10.37
N ILE A 96 -5.12 6.89 -10.07
CA ILE A 96 -3.84 7.36 -10.58
C ILE A 96 -3.67 6.85 -12.00
N VAL A 97 -4.04 7.69 -12.93
CA VAL A 97 -3.96 7.42 -14.36
C VAL A 97 -3.21 8.53 -15.06
N TRP A 98 -2.03 8.22 -15.59
CA TRP A 98 -1.30 9.18 -16.44
C TRP A 98 -1.62 8.97 -17.94
N THR A 99 -1.70 10.01 -18.77
CA THR A 99 -2.05 9.96 -20.21
C THR A 99 -0.83 10.13 -21.10
N PRO A 100 -0.75 9.50 -22.28
CA PRO A 100 -1.52 8.41 -22.84
C PRO A 100 -0.79 7.06 -22.78
N GLY A 101 -1.50 5.98 -22.58
CA GLY A 101 -0.94 4.61 -22.66
C GLY A 101 -0.44 4.04 -21.34
N ARG A 102 -1.18 4.23 -20.31
CA ARG A 102 -0.87 4.00 -18.92
C ARG A 102 -0.84 2.58 -18.48
N HIS A 103 0.07 2.33 -17.59
CA HIS A 103 0.15 1.08 -16.84
C HIS A 103 0.53 1.45 -15.39
N GLY A 104 -0.48 1.66 -14.55
CA GLY A 104 -0.24 1.74 -13.13
C GLY A 104 0.29 0.41 -12.64
N ALA A 105 1.59 0.26 -12.50
CA ALA A 105 2.11 -0.73 -11.58
C ALA A 105 2.23 0.01 -10.27
N ASN A 106 1.35 -0.30 -9.36
CA ASN A 106 1.11 0.52 -8.21
C ASN A 106 1.87 -0.06 -7.04
N SER A 107 2.94 0.60 -6.67
CA SER A 107 3.55 0.44 -5.36
C SER A 107 3.17 1.63 -4.53
N ILE A 108 2.63 1.39 -3.36
CA ILE A 108 2.16 2.43 -2.45
C ILE A 108 2.90 2.37 -1.13
N ALA A 109 2.99 3.52 -0.47
CA ALA A 109 3.42 3.65 0.91
C ALA A 109 2.53 4.67 1.61
N PHE A 110 2.21 4.42 2.86
CA PHE A 110 1.49 5.35 3.72
C PHE A 110 2.45 5.91 4.76
N TYR A 111 2.38 7.21 5.00
CA TYR A 111 3.17 7.88 6.01
C TYR A 111 2.58 9.26 6.33
N ASP A 112 2.64 9.68 7.57
CA ASP A 112 2.30 11.04 8.00
C ASP A 112 3.43 12.00 7.57
N LEU A 113 3.28 12.64 6.40
CA LEU A 113 4.32 13.46 5.79
C LEU A 113 4.31 14.90 6.27
N ASP A 114 3.16 15.42 6.66
CA ASP A 114 3.00 16.80 7.10
C ASP A 114 2.90 16.96 8.62
N ASN A 115 2.94 15.85 9.37
CA ASN A 115 2.91 15.73 10.82
C ASN A 115 1.59 16.22 11.44
N ASP A 116 0.48 15.89 10.80
CA ASP A 116 -0.87 16.17 11.29
C ASP A 116 -1.52 14.97 12.00
N PHE A 117 -0.79 13.83 12.10
CA PHE A 117 -1.15 12.57 12.73
C PHE A 117 -2.14 11.70 11.96
N ASP A 118 -2.28 11.93 10.67
CA ASP A 118 -2.93 10.97 9.79
C ASP A 118 -1.96 10.47 8.70
N LEU A 119 -2.36 9.46 7.95
CA LEU A 119 -1.48 8.86 6.95
C LEU A 119 -1.79 9.37 5.56
N ASP A 120 -0.79 9.95 4.93
CA ASP A 120 -0.78 10.32 3.52
C ASP A 120 -0.42 9.15 2.62
N LEU A 121 -0.70 9.28 1.34
CA LEU A 121 -0.42 8.26 0.34
C LEU A 121 0.67 8.71 -0.63
N ILE A 122 1.75 7.93 -0.69
CA ILE A 122 2.77 8.04 -1.74
C ILE A 122 2.56 6.89 -2.72
N TRP A 123 2.54 7.21 -4.01
CA TRP A 123 2.24 6.24 -5.05
C TRP A 123 3.35 6.21 -6.11
N GLY A 124 3.96 5.05 -6.29
CA GLY A 124 4.93 4.79 -7.33
C GLY A 124 4.29 4.20 -8.59
N ASP A 125 4.73 4.64 -9.74
CA ASP A 125 4.26 4.21 -11.05
C ASP A 125 5.34 3.44 -11.82
N LEU A 126 4.93 2.64 -12.81
CA LEU A 126 5.83 1.84 -13.64
C LEU A 126 6.67 2.69 -14.58
N TYR A 127 6.16 3.82 -15.05
CA TYR A 127 6.76 4.64 -16.11
C TYR A 127 7.00 6.09 -15.72
N GLN A 128 6.35 6.57 -14.66
CA GLN A 128 6.53 7.95 -14.20
C GLN A 128 7.93 8.09 -13.56
N PRO A 129 8.71 9.11 -13.93
CA PRO A 129 10.03 9.32 -13.32
C PRO A 129 9.97 9.78 -11.86
N GLY A 130 8.91 10.47 -11.45
CA GLY A 130 8.64 10.88 -10.07
C GLY A 130 7.65 9.97 -9.36
N LEU A 131 7.20 10.42 -8.20
CA LEU A 131 6.15 9.80 -7.42
C LEU A 131 4.89 10.67 -7.45
N PHE A 132 3.76 10.05 -7.19
CA PHE A 132 2.54 10.78 -6.86
C PHE A 132 2.40 10.90 -5.33
N TYR A 133 1.92 12.04 -4.89
CA TYR A 133 1.58 12.29 -3.50
C TYR A 133 0.14 12.75 -3.38
N LEU A 134 -0.55 12.19 -2.42
CA LEU A 134 -1.91 12.54 -2.07
C LEU A 134 -1.97 12.80 -0.57
N GLU A 135 -2.28 14.02 -0.23
CA GLU A 135 -2.55 14.43 1.15
C GLU A 135 -3.88 13.88 1.63
N ASN A 136 -3.91 13.42 2.86
CA ASN A 136 -5.14 13.04 3.53
C ASN A 136 -5.79 14.29 4.13
N TYR A 137 -6.88 14.74 3.57
CA TYR A 137 -7.66 15.91 4.05
C TYR A 137 -8.70 15.55 5.13
N GLY A 138 -8.71 14.30 5.57
CA GLY A 138 -9.62 13.79 6.58
C GLY A 138 -9.04 13.88 8.00
N ASN A 139 -8.83 12.73 8.57
CA ASN A 139 -8.14 12.53 9.85
C ASN A 139 -7.79 11.04 10.01
N ASN A 140 -7.06 10.70 11.05
CA ASN A 140 -6.58 9.34 11.30
C ASN A 140 -7.66 8.25 11.50
N THR A 141 -8.94 8.60 11.61
CA THR A 141 -10.04 7.61 11.75
C THR A 141 -11.07 7.68 10.62
N ASP A 142 -10.96 8.69 9.77
CA ASP A 142 -11.85 8.92 8.63
C ASP A 142 -11.02 9.56 7.52
N PRO A 143 -10.21 8.77 6.81
CA PRO A 143 -9.32 9.26 5.76
C PRO A 143 -10.13 9.82 4.58
N HIS A 144 -9.63 10.91 3.99
CA HIS A 144 -10.26 11.53 2.83
C HIS A 144 -9.21 12.03 1.85
N PHE A 145 -9.11 11.39 0.70
CA PHE A 145 -8.20 11.76 -0.38
C PHE A 145 -8.95 12.40 -1.54
N VAL A 146 -8.35 13.42 -2.14
CA VAL A 146 -8.99 14.18 -3.23
C VAL A 146 -8.20 14.00 -4.52
N ASP A 147 -8.73 13.19 -5.45
CA ASP A 147 -8.10 12.84 -6.73
C ASP A 147 -7.61 14.06 -7.53
N SER A 148 -8.36 15.17 -7.52
CA SER A 148 -7.99 16.40 -8.24
C SER A 148 -6.83 17.20 -7.61
N LEU A 149 -6.38 16.82 -6.41
CA LEU A 149 -5.28 17.46 -5.69
C LEU A 149 -3.99 16.62 -5.68
N ILE A 150 -3.95 15.54 -6.49
CA ILE A 150 -2.75 14.73 -6.66
C ILE A 150 -1.57 15.60 -7.10
N VAL A 151 -0.47 15.49 -6.38
CA VAL A 151 0.84 16.05 -6.77
C VAL A 151 1.56 14.99 -7.60
N ASP A 152 1.86 15.27 -8.86
CA ASP A 152 2.37 14.33 -9.86
C ASP A 152 3.89 14.34 -10.05
N ASP A 153 4.62 15.07 -9.23
CA ASP A 153 6.08 15.19 -9.30
C ASP A 153 6.68 15.33 -7.87
N PHE A 154 6.29 14.40 -7.00
CA PHE A 154 6.77 14.40 -5.62
C PHE A 154 8.18 13.74 -5.54
N PRO A 155 9.10 14.28 -4.73
CA PRO A 155 9.00 15.40 -3.78
C PRO A 155 9.22 16.78 -4.41
N GLY A 156 9.11 16.92 -5.71
CA GLY A 156 9.25 18.19 -6.44
C GLY A 156 10.24 18.11 -7.60
N SER A 157 10.08 18.97 -8.59
CA SER A 157 10.78 18.89 -9.86
C SER A 157 12.31 18.89 -9.74
N GLY A 158 12.95 17.88 -10.32
CA GLY A 158 14.39 17.73 -10.39
C GLY A 158 15.04 17.09 -9.17
N PHE A 159 14.30 16.67 -8.16
CA PHE A 159 14.85 15.97 -7.00
C PHE A 159 14.84 14.44 -7.16
N LEU A 160 13.83 13.89 -7.85
CA LEU A 160 13.72 12.48 -8.10
C LEU A 160 13.47 12.24 -9.60
N GLU A 161 14.50 11.76 -10.29
CA GLU A 161 14.37 11.25 -11.67
C GLU A 161 14.79 9.80 -11.71
N THR A 162 13.83 8.91 -11.82
CA THR A 162 14.06 7.48 -11.98
C THR A 162 13.78 7.04 -13.42
N ALA A 163 14.09 5.78 -13.72
CA ALA A 163 13.74 5.17 -15.00
C ALA A 163 12.30 4.58 -15.00
N GLY A 164 11.51 4.85 -13.97
CA GLY A 164 10.26 4.17 -13.67
C GLY A 164 10.46 2.97 -12.74
N PHE A 165 9.41 2.20 -12.50
CA PHE A 165 9.36 1.14 -11.49
C PHE A 165 9.58 1.66 -10.06
N ASN A 166 8.98 2.78 -9.76
CA ASN A 166 9.13 3.42 -8.47
C ASN A 166 8.45 2.62 -7.37
N ILE A 167 9.21 2.25 -6.36
CA ILE A 167 8.73 1.46 -5.22
C ILE A 167 9.02 2.25 -3.95
N PRO A 168 8.20 3.24 -3.59
CA PRO A 168 8.45 4.05 -2.41
C PRO A 168 8.41 3.20 -1.13
N ARG A 169 9.35 3.48 -0.24
CA ARG A 169 9.39 2.95 1.12
C ARG A 169 9.82 4.06 2.07
N ILE A 170 9.25 4.05 3.27
CA ILE A 170 9.67 4.94 4.33
C ILE A 170 10.42 4.11 5.37
N ILE A 171 11.64 4.55 5.67
CA ILE A 171 12.55 3.87 6.59
C ILE A 171 13.27 4.96 7.39
N ASP A 172 13.33 4.85 8.70
CA ASP A 172 14.17 5.71 9.55
C ASP A 172 15.61 5.19 9.51
N PHE A 173 16.46 5.74 8.62
CA PHE A 173 17.86 5.32 8.49
C PHE A 173 18.75 5.80 9.63
N GLU A 174 18.51 6.99 10.08
CA GLU A 174 19.16 7.60 11.23
C GLU A 174 18.12 7.69 12.34
N PRO A 175 18.17 6.90 13.41
CA PRO A 175 17.07 6.72 14.33
C PRO A 175 16.73 8.02 15.10
N ASP A 176 16.26 9.01 14.34
CA ASP A 176 15.82 10.32 14.82
C ASP A 176 14.28 10.41 14.97
N GLY A 177 13.57 9.37 14.51
CA GLY A 177 12.13 9.27 14.57
C GLY A 177 11.41 9.86 13.35
N ALA A 178 12.14 10.43 12.39
CA ALA A 178 11.60 10.83 11.10
C ALA A 178 11.78 9.71 10.06
N GLY A 179 10.84 9.58 9.14
CA GLY A 179 10.95 8.61 8.07
C GLY A 179 11.68 9.19 6.85
N ASP A 180 12.65 8.43 6.34
CA ASP A 180 13.37 8.74 5.12
C ASP A 180 12.70 8.06 3.91
N LEU A 181 12.52 8.78 2.83
CA LEU A 181 11.96 8.23 1.59
C LEU A 181 13.04 7.51 0.78
N VAL A 182 12.78 6.25 0.49
CA VAL A 182 13.58 5.40 -0.40
C VAL A 182 12.77 5.02 -1.62
N VAL A 183 13.36 5.10 -2.81
CA VAL A 183 12.68 4.77 -4.08
C VAL A 183 13.54 3.82 -4.91
#